data_c216b6b3b8e962bffae44a7f09d877de
#
_entry.id   c216b6b3b8e962bffae44a7f09d877de
#
_cell.length_a   1.000
_cell.length_b   1.000
_cell.length_c   1.000
_cell.angle_alpha   90.00
_cell.angle_beta   90.00
_cell.angle_gamma   90.00
#
_symmetry.space_group_name_H-M   'P 1'
#
loop_
_entity.id
_entity.type
_entity.pdbx_description
1 polymer ?
#
loop_
_entity_poly.entity_id
_entity_poly.type
_entity_poly.pdbx_seq_one_letter_code
_entity_poly.pdbx_strand_id
1 'polypeptide(L)' 'MAIDPVCGMTVDEKTAKWSSEVKGKRYYFCAPGCKKTFDSAPDKYITK' A
#
# COMPACT_ATOMS: atom_id res chain seq x y z
N MET A 1 2.70 -0.85 12.53
CA MET A 1 2.86 0.15 11.48
C MET A 1 3.23 -0.49 10.16
N ALA A 2 2.84 0.11 9.09
CA ALA A 2 3.08 -0.45 7.77
C ALA A 2 3.85 0.53 6.91
N ILE A 3 4.39 0.02 5.82
CA ILE A 3 5.13 0.87 4.88
C ILE A 3 4.32 0.95 3.58
N ASP A 4 4.12 2.18 3.11
CA ASP A 4 3.46 2.41 1.83
C ASP A 4 4.40 1.91 0.72
N PRO A 5 4.00 0.88 -0.04
CA PRO A 5 4.91 0.33 -1.05
C PRO A 5 5.14 1.29 -2.22
N VAL A 6 4.28 2.25 -2.40
CA VAL A 6 4.43 3.21 -3.49
C VAL A 6 5.32 4.37 -3.06
N CYS A 7 5.01 4.96 -1.93
CA CYS A 7 5.77 6.12 -1.43
C CYS A 7 6.97 5.71 -0.61
N GLY A 8 6.90 4.56 0.03
CA GLY A 8 7.97 4.13 0.92
C GLY A 8 7.92 4.78 2.28
N MET A 9 6.81 5.44 2.59
CA MET A 9 6.67 6.13 3.87
C MET A 9 5.94 5.26 4.88
N THR A 10 6.21 5.51 6.15
CA THR A 10 5.54 4.78 7.21
C THR A 10 4.09 5.23 7.33
N VAL A 11 3.20 4.27 7.38
CA VAL A 11 1.76 4.53 7.49
C VAL A 11 1.23 3.85 8.72
N ASP A 12 0.40 4.58 9.48
CA ASP A 12 -0.24 4.02 10.66
C ASP A 12 -1.44 3.19 10.22
N GLU A 13 -1.42 1.92 10.54
CA GLU A 13 -2.47 0.99 10.13
C GLU A 13 -3.83 1.40 10.68
N LYS A 14 -3.84 2.03 11.83
CA LYS A 14 -5.09 2.40 12.47
C LYS A 14 -5.73 3.61 11.83
N THR A 15 -4.92 4.50 11.28
CA THR A 15 -5.44 5.74 10.69
C THR A 15 -5.44 5.71 9.18
N ALA A 16 -4.82 4.72 8.58
CA ALA A 16 -4.76 4.63 7.13
C ALA A 16 -6.17 4.44 6.56
N LYS A 17 -6.54 5.31 5.66
CA LYS A 17 -7.86 5.25 5.04
C LYS A 17 -7.88 4.37 3.82
N TRP A 18 -6.72 4.14 3.25
CA TRP A 18 -6.63 3.32 2.03
C TRP A 18 -5.75 2.12 2.29
N SER A 19 -6.20 0.99 1.83
CA SER A 19 -5.44 -0.23 1.99
C SER A 19 -5.80 -1.22 0.89
N SER A 20 -4.94 -2.19 0.71
CA SER A 20 -5.16 -3.25 -0.27
C SER A 20 -4.60 -4.54 0.27
N GLU A 21 -5.20 -5.64 -0.11
CA GLU A 21 -4.70 -6.94 0.30
C GLU A 21 -4.39 -7.75 -0.96
N VAL A 22 -3.14 -8.20 -1.08
CA VAL A 22 -2.70 -8.97 -2.24
C VAL A 22 -1.89 -10.15 -1.75
N LYS A 23 -2.25 -11.33 -2.22
CA LYS A 23 -1.53 -12.57 -1.92
C LYS A 23 -1.35 -12.78 -0.42
N GLY A 24 -2.38 -12.45 0.34
CA GLY A 24 -2.36 -12.65 1.78
C GLY A 24 -1.62 -11.57 2.54
N LYS A 25 -1.11 -10.57 1.85
CA LYS A 25 -0.43 -9.45 2.49
C LYS A 25 -1.26 -8.19 2.40
N ARG A 26 -1.28 -7.44 3.49
CA ARG A 26 -2.04 -6.20 3.54
C ARG A 26 -1.12 -5.00 3.45
N TYR A 27 -1.46 -4.10 2.58
CA TYR A 27 -0.67 -2.90 2.35
C TYR A 27 -1.51 -1.68 2.66
N TYR A 28 -0.89 -0.68 3.26
CA TYR A 28 -1.58 0.55 3.63
C TYR A 28 -0.97 1.71 2.87
N PHE A 29 -1.81 2.69 2.56
CA PHE A 29 -1.38 3.81 1.73
C PHE A 29 -1.67 5.13 2.42
N CYS A 30 -0.81 6.09 2.18
CA CYS A 30 -0.95 7.41 2.80
C CYS A 30 -1.87 8.32 1.99
N ALA A 31 -2.16 7.96 0.76
CA ALA A 31 -2.98 8.80 -0.11
C ALA A 31 -3.71 7.93 -1.13
N PRO A 32 -4.85 8.40 -1.66
CA PRO A 32 -5.60 7.64 -2.66
C PRO A 32 -4.82 7.43 -3.94
N GLY A 33 -3.95 8.37 -4.29
CA GLY A 33 -3.12 8.22 -5.47
C GLY A 33 -2.17 7.05 -5.36
N CYS A 34 -1.62 6.83 -4.18
CA CYS A 34 -0.73 5.71 -3.94
C CYS A 34 -1.47 4.38 -4.10
N LYS A 35 -2.68 4.32 -3.55
CA LYS A 35 -3.49 3.12 -3.67
C LYS A 35 -3.82 2.84 -5.14
N LYS A 36 -4.19 3.87 -5.88
CA LYS A 36 -4.54 3.72 -7.28
C LYS A 36 -3.33 3.23 -8.09
N THR A 37 -2.19 3.82 -7.82
CA THR A 37 -0.96 3.42 -8.50
C THR A 37 -0.62 1.98 -8.20
N PHE A 38 -0.78 1.58 -6.94
CA PHE A 38 -0.50 0.21 -6.55
C PHE A 38 -1.46 -0.75 -7.26
N ASP A 39 -2.73 -0.41 -7.31
CA ASP A 39 -3.73 -1.28 -7.95
C ASP A 39 -3.47 -1.42 -9.45
N SER A 40 -2.89 -0.40 -10.06
CA SER A 40 -2.57 -0.45 -11.49
C SER A 40 -1.48 -1.46 -11.78
N ALA A 41 -0.51 -1.55 -10.90
CA ALA A 41 0.63 -2.43 -11.13
C ALA A 41 1.11 -3.01 -9.81
N PRO A 42 0.32 -3.87 -9.19
CA PRO A 42 0.68 -4.42 -7.89
C PRO A 42 1.98 -5.23 -7.93
N ASP A 43 2.23 -5.90 -9.03
CA ASP A 43 3.43 -6.73 -9.14
C ASP A 43 4.70 -5.91 -9.04
N LYS A 44 4.65 -4.65 -9.41
CA LYS A 44 5.83 -3.80 -9.32
C LYS A 44 6.20 -3.49 -7.88
N TYR A 45 5.23 -3.48 -7.01
CA TYR A 45 5.44 -3.08 -5.62
C TYR A 45 5.49 -4.26 -4.67
N ILE A 46 5.01 -5.40 -5.07
CA ILE A 46 5.08 -6.63 -4.31
C ILE A 46 6.27 -7.39 -4.84
N THR A 47 7.38 -7.21 -4.29
CA THR A 47 8.52 -7.97 -4.77
C THR A 47 8.54 -9.30 -4.11
N LYS A 48 8.41 -10.07 -4.58
CA LYS A 48 8.48 -11.21 -4.01
C LYS A 48 8.89 -11.74 -3.61
#